data_feb53267db7cf48c021ed603c639cb6e
#
_entry.id   feb53267db7cf48c021ed603c639cb6e
#
_cell.length_a   1.000
_cell.length_b   1.000
_cell.length_c   1.000
_cell.angle_alpha   90.00
_cell.angle_beta   90.00
_cell.angle_gamma   90.00
#
_symmetry.space_group_name_H-M   'P 1'
#
loop_
_entity.id
_entity.type
_entity.pdbx_description
1 polymer ?
#
loop_
_entity_poly.entity_id
_entity_poly.type
_entity_poly.pdbx_seq_one_letter_code
_entity_poly.pdbx_strand_id
1 'polypeptide(L)'
;MRSAVRGKTIRVVKGTVIVKEGTTDTCAYQIARGRVNVYTERKGRRYLLTRLGPGQFFGELNLISDAARSASVQAEEDCVLRVITRPVFNRLLHRSPKSVVPLIKVLFERLRTMNLKYLLALES
;
A
#
# COMPACT_ATOMS: atom_id res chain seq x y z
N MET A 1 9.79 -12.31 -17.75
CA MET A 1 10.03 -10.89 -17.62
C MET A 1 10.14 -10.49 -16.15
N ARG A 2 11.02 -9.60 -15.86
CA ARG A 2 11.22 -9.16 -14.49
C ARG A 2 10.11 -8.24 -14.02
N SER A 3 9.84 -8.29 -12.74
CA SER A 3 9.00 -7.29 -12.10
C SER A 3 9.59 -5.90 -12.30
N ALA A 4 8.75 -4.93 -12.59
CA ALA A 4 9.15 -3.53 -12.67
C ALA A 4 9.67 -3.02 -11.33
N VAL A 5 9.05 -3.46 -10.24
CA VAL A 5 9.44 -3.06 -8.88
C VAL A 5 10.20 -4.21 -8.24
N ARG A 6 11.45 -3.93 -7.85
CA ARG A 6 12.29 -4.90 -7.18
C ARG A 6 12.33 -4.62 -5.70
N GLY A 7 12.45 -5.68 -4.94
CA GLY A 7 12.60 -5.63 -3.52
C GLY A 7 12.56 -7.03 -2.96
N LYS A 8 12.61 -7.12 -1.66
CA LYS A 8 12.50 -8.40 -0.98
C LYS A 8 11.10 -8.98 -1.22
N THR A 9 11.05 -10.27 -1.51
CA THR A 9 9.78 -11.00 -1.64
C THR A 9 9.52 -11.75 -0.35
N ILE A 10 8.30 -11.65 0.19
CA ILE A 10 7.89 -12.39 1.36
C ILE A 10 6.62 -13.18 1.05
N ARG A 11 6.42 -14.24 1.82
CA ARG A 11 5.21 -15.06 1.78
C ARG A 11 4.47 -14.89 3.10
N VAL A 12 3.16 -14.71 3.01
CA VAL A 12 2.31 -14.63 4.20
C VAL A 12 1.16 -15.60 4.03
N VAL A 13 0.75 -16.24 5.14
CA VAL A 13 -0.37 -17.16 5.10
C VAL A 13 -1.68 -16.41 5.26
N LYS A 14 -2.75 -17.03 4.80
CA LYS A 14 -4.12 -16.52 4.97
C LYS A 14 -4.34 -16.09 6.42
N GLY A 15 -4.95 -14.92 6.61
CA GLY A 15 -5.27 -14.38 7.92
C GLY A 15 -4.20 -13.49 8.51
N THR A 16 -2.98 -13.46 7.94
CA THR A 16 -1.91 -12.59 8.42
C THR A 16 -2.30 -11.13 8.26
N VAL A 17 -2.18 -10.35 9.33
CA VAL A 17 -2.32 -8.89 9.27
C VAL A 17 -0.97 -8.32 8.87
N ILE A 18 -0.90 -7.85 7.63
CA ILE A 18 0.35 -7.37 7.02
C ILE A 18 0.65 -5.94 7.46
N VAL A 19 -0.39 -5.13 7.47
CA VAL A 19 -0.35 -3.73 7.89
C VAL A 19 -1.45 -3.53 8.91
N LYS A 20 -1.12 -2.89 10.03
CA LYS A 20 -2.09 -2.61 11.10
C LYS A 20 -2.36 -1.12 11.20
N GLU A 21 -3.64 -0.76 11.19
CA GLU A 21 -4.10 0.62 11.36
C GLU A 21 -3.50 1.24 12.61
N GLY A 22 -3.06 2.47 12.51
CA GLY A 22 -2.50 3.22 13.63
C GLY A 22 -1.00 3.02 13.85
N THR A 23 -0.40 2.01 13.24
CA THR A 23 1.04 1.79 13.36
C THR A 23 1.79 2.68 12.37
N THR A 24 3.08 2.85 12.63
CA THR A 24 3.97 3.61 11.75
C THR A 24 5.07 2.69 11.24
N ASP A 25 5.15 2.54 9.95
CA ASP A 25 6.29 1.93 9.28
C ASP A 25 6.40 2.53 7.89
N THR A 26 7.47 2.27 7.19
CA THR A 26 7.79 2.97 5.95
C THR A 26 7.83 2.07 4.73
N CYS A 27 7.29 0.87 4.84
CA CYS A 27 7.26 -0.07 3.72
C CYS A 27 5.95 0.05 2.95
N ALA A 28 6.06 -0.13 1.64
CA ALA A 28 4.93 -0.39 0.77
C ALA A 28 5.03 -1.83 0.27
N TYR A 29 3.98 -2.32 -0.31
CA TYR A 29 3.90 -3.70 -0.79
C TYR A 29 3.25 -3.75 -2.16
N GLN A 30 3.74 -4.62 -3.02
CA GLN A 30 3.06 -4.99 -4.24
C GLN A 30 2.67 -6.45 -4.17
N ILE A 31 1.42 -6.75 -4.47
CA ILE A 31 0.93 -8.13 -4.45
C ILE A 31 1.42 -8.82 -5.72
N ALA A 32 2.22 -9.88 -5.55
CA ALA A 32 2.64 -10.74 -6.66
C ALA A 32 1.64 -11.86 -6.85
N ARG A 33 1.08 -12.37 -5.75
CA ARG A 33 0.12 -13.47 -5.76
C ARG A 33 -0.80 -13.35 -4.56
N GLY A 34 -2.06 -13.72 -4.74
CA GLY A 34 -3.04 -13.73 -3.67
C GLY A 34 -3.88 -12.46 -3.62
N ARG A 35 -4.70 -12.37 -2.60
CA ARG A 35 -5.61 -11.24 -2.39
C ARG A 35 -5.56 -10.80 -0.94
N VAL A 36 -5.77 -9.51 -0.74
CA VAL A 36 -5.81 -8.91 0.60
C VAL A 36 -7.09 -8.11 0.78
N ASN A 37 -7.52 -8.00 2.03
CA ASN A 37 -8.63 -7.15 2.45
C ASN A 37 -8.07 -5.92 3.14
N VAL A 38 -8.50 -4.74 2.71
CA VAL A 38 -8.18 -3.47 3.34
C VAL A 38 -9.39 -3.07 4.17
N TYR A 39 -9.20 -2.86 5.46
CA TYR A 39 -10.31 -2.57 6.36
C TYR A 39 -9.89 -1.58 7.44
N THR A 40 -10.88 -0.97 8.07
CA THR A 40 -10.69 -0.11 9.22
C THR A 40 -11.64 -0.56 10.33
N GLU A 41 -11.32 -0.23 11.57
CA GLU A 41 -12.17 -0.55 12.71
C GLU A 41 -12.63 0.74 13.37
N ARG A 42 -13.92 0.79 13.68
CA ARG A 42 -14.55 1.91 14.38
C ARG A 42 -15.56 1.36 15.37
N LYS A 43 -15.38 1.73 16.67
CA LYS A 43 -16.29 1.28 17.75
C LYS A 43 -16.42 -0.25 17.79
N GLY A 44 -15.32 -0.95 17.62
CA GLY A 44 -15.29 -2.42 17.66
C GLY A 44 -15.83 -3.10 16.41
N ARG A 45 -16.19 -2.35 15.38
CA ARG A 45 -16.67 -2.92 14.13
C ARG A 45 -15.63 -2.79 13.04
N ARG A 46 -15.56 -3.83 12.20
CA ARG A 46 -14.66 -3.87 11.04
C ARG A 46 -15.43 -3.48 9.79
N TYR A 47 -14.88 -2.53 9.06
CA TYR A 47 -15.45 -2.06 7.80
C TYR A 47 -14.48 -2.37 6.68
N LEU A 48 -14.90 -3.22 5.75
CA LEU A 48 -14.11 -3.53 4.56
C LEU A 48 -14.14 -2.32 3.63
N LEU A 49 -12.95 -1.79 3.32
CA LEU A 49 -12.81 -0.64 2.42
C LEU A 49 -12.65 -1.11 0.98
N THR A 50 -11.80 -2.09 0.75
CA THR A 50 -11.56 -2.63 -0.58
C THR A 50 -10.81 -3.96 -0.50
N ARG A 51 -10.79 -4.67 -1.61
CA ARG A 51 -9.95 -5.86 -1.81
C ARG A 51 -8.96 -5.56 -2.91
N LEU A 52 -7.74 -6.05 -2.73
CA LEU A 52 -6.67 -5.86 -3.71
C LEU A 52 -6.13 -7.22 -4.12
N GLY A 53 -5.65 -7.29 -5.36
CA GLY A 53 -5.11 -8.51 -5.95
C GLY A 53 -3.78 -8.29 -6.66
N PRO A 54 -3.34 -9.29 -7.44
CA PRO A 54 -2.02 -9.26 -8.08
C PRO A 54 -1.77 -7.98 -8.89
N GLY A 55 -0.57 -7.43 -8.75
CA GLY A 55 -0.14 -6.21 -9.40
C GLY A 55 -0.47 -4.94 -8.65
N GLN A 56 -1.39 -4.99 -7.70
CA GLN A 56 -1.80 -3.80 -6.95
C GLN A 56 -0.88 -3.54 -5.76
N PHE A 57 -0.85 -2.28 -5.33
CA PHE A 57 0.00 -1.82 -4.23
C PHE A 57 -0.86 -1.46 -3.02
N PHE A 58 -0.26 -1.58 -1.84
CA PHE A 58 -0.84 -1.03 -0.62
C PHE A 58 0.26 -0.50 0.30
N GLY A 59 -0.11 0.40 1.19
CA GLY A 59 0.83 1.02 2.12
C GLY A 59 1.76 2.02 1.47
N GLU A 60 1.50 2.43 0.24
CA GLU A 60 2.39 3.24 -0.59
C GLU A 60 2.59 4.66 -0.07
N LEU A 61 1.59 5.23 0.63
CA LEU A 61 1.74 6.58 1.18
C LEU A 61 2.89 6.68 2.17
N ASN A 62 3.22 5.58 2.84
CA ASN A 62 4.30 5.58 3.82
C ASN A 62 5.69 5.57 3.19
N LEU A 63 5.78 5.53 1.88
CA LEU A 63 7.04 5.79 1.18
C LEU A 63 7.38 7.27 1.18
N ILE A 64 6.39 8.15 1.33
CA ILE A 64 6.55 9.60 1.26
C ILE A 64 6.00 10.32 2.48
N SER A 65 5.43 9.61 3.43
CA SER A 65 4.80 10.20 4.62
C SER A 65 5.09 9.35 5.86
N ASP A 66 5.29 10.01 6.99
CA ASP A 66 5.46 9.34 8.28
C ASP A 66 4.14 9.18 9.04
N ALA A 67 3.03 9.47 8.40
CA ALA A 67 1.72 9.33 9.03
C ALA A 67 1.44 7.87 9.43
N ALA A 68 0.65 7.70 10.47
CA ALA A 68 0.19 6.38 10.88
C ALA A 68 -0.64 5.73 9.76
N ARG A 69 -0.61 4.42 9.71
CA ARG A 69 -1.41 3.64 8.75
C ARG A 69 -2.88 3.96 8.91
N SER A 70 -3.54 4.34 7.83
CA SER A 70 -4.96 4.74 7.84
C SER A 70 -5.90 3.55 7.83
N ALA A 71 -5.41 2.36 7.55
CA ALA A 71 -6.20 1.14 7.49
C ALA A 71 -5.32 -0.07 7.77
N SER A 72 -5.96 -1.18 8.06
CA SER A 72 -5.30 -2.48 8.19
C SER A 72 -5.42 -3.24 6.88
N VAL A 73 -4.45 -4.13 6.62
CA VAL A 73 -4.45 -5.01 5.45
C VAL A 73 -4.20 -6.43 5.92
N GLN A 74 -5.12 -7.31 5.60
CA GLN A 74 -5.06 -8.72 5.99
C GLN A 74 -5.10 -9.62 4.77
N ALA A 75 -4.29 -10.65 4.78
CA ALA A 75 -4.28 -11.64 3.71
C ALA A 75 -5.60 -12.43 3.70
N GLU A 76 -6.33 -12.35 2.61
CA GLU A 76 -7.57 -13.11 2.41
C GLU A 76 -7.26 -14.57 2.06
N GLU A 77 -6.11 -14.79 1.46
CA GLU A 77 -5.57 -16.10 1.11
C GLU A 77 -4.05 -16.04 1.25
N ASP A 78 -3.36 -17.16 1.00
CA ASP A 78 -1.90 -17.13 1.02
C ASP A 78 -1.40 -16.17 -0.05
N CYS A 79 -0.47 -15.29 0.32
CA CYS A 79 0.02 -14.24 -0.56
C CYS A 79 1.52 -14.27 -0.72
N VAL A 80 1.97 -13.79 -1.88
CA VAL A 80 3.36 -13.46 -2.14
C VAL A 80 3.41 -11.95 -2.38
N LEU A 81 4.23 -11.26 -1.61
CA LEU A 81 4.30 -9.79 -1.62
C LEU A 81 5.73 -9.35 -1.91
N ARG A 82 5.86 -8.30 -2.70
CA ARG A 82 7.14 -7.60 -2.87
C ARG A 82 7.16 -6.43 -1.90
N VAL A 83 8.19 -6.40 -1.05
CA VAL A 83 8.35 -5.34 -0.05
C VAL A 83 9.15 -4.21 -0.67
N ILE A 84 8.61 -3.01 -0.60
CA ILE A 84 9.25 -1.81 -1.15
C ILE A 84 9.58 -0.91 0.02
N THR A 85 10.87 -0.75 0.30
CA THR A 85 11.35 0.17 1.34
C THR A 85 11.66 1.52 0.70
N ARG A 86 11.81 2.56 1.53
CA ARG A 86 12.23 3.88 1.04
C ARG A 86 13.56 3.85 0.29
N PRO A 87 14.61 3.17 0.81
CA PRO A 87 15.86 3.06 0.04
C PRO A 87 15.69 2.38 -1.32
N VAL A 88 14.88 1.32 -1.38
CA VAL A 88 14.59 0.64 -2.65
C VAL A 88 13.86 1.59 -3.60
N PHE A 89 12.84 2.28 -3.10
CA PHE A 89 12.06 3.24 -3.88
C PHE A 89 12.96 4.35 -4.45
N ASN A 90 13.80 4.94 -3.61
CA ASN A 90 14.72 5.99 -4.03
C ASN A 90 15.71 5.48 -5.08
N ARG A 91 16.22 4.28 -4.90
CA ARG A 91 17.15 3.67 -5.86
C ARG A 91 16.47 3.46 -7.21
N LEU A 92 15.24 2.98 -7.22
CA LEU A 92 14.49 2.78 -8.46
C LEU A 92 14.18 4.09 -9.16
N LEU A 93 13.85 5.15 -8.40
CA LEU A 93 13.63 6.49 -8.98
C LEU A 93 14.86 6.99 -9.76
N HIS A 94 16.06 6.71 -9.25
CA HIS A 94 17.30 7.18 -9.87
C HIS A 94 17.79 6.28 -11.00
N ARG A 95 17.68 4.97 -10.82
CA ARG A 95 18.29 4.00 -11.75
C ARG A 95 17.32 3.44 -12.80
N SER A 96 16.05 3.41 -12.46
CA SER A 96 15.05 2.77 -13.30
C SER A 96 13.72 3.49 -13.18
N PRO A 97 13.67 4.79 -13.51
CA PRO A 97 12.47 5.60 -13.24
C PRO A 97 11.20 5.02 -13.88
N LYS A 98 11.30 4.41 -15.05
CA LYS A 98 10.13 3.80 -15.69
C LYS A 98 9.55 2.66 -14.87
N SER A 99 10.35 1.98 -14.07
CA SER A 99 9.89 0.83 -13.28
C SER A 99 8.95 1.23 -12.16
N VAL A 100 9.01 2.49 -11.70
CA VAL A 100 8.18 2.97 -10.60
C VAL A 100 6.98 3.80 -11.07
N VAL A 101 6.78 3.94 -12.38
CA VAL A 101 5.65 4.69 -12.91
C VAL A 101 4.30 4.17 -12.37
N PRO A 102 4.03 2.86 -12.33
CA PRO A 102 2.78 2.36 -11.76
C PRO A 102 2.58 2.78 -10.31
N LEU A 103 3.63 2.76 -9.52
CA LEU A 103 3.60 3.15 -8.12
C LEU A 103 3.36 4.66 -7.98
N ILE A 104 4.02 5.45 -8.81
CA ILE A 104 3.85 6.91 -8.82
C ILE A 104 2.41 7.28 -9.18
N LYS A 105 1.82 6.59 -10.14
CA LYS A 105 0.41 6.81 -10.49
C LYS A 105 -0.51 6.58 -9.30
N VAL A 106 -0.28 5.51 -8.54
CA VAL A 106 -1.07 5.22 -7.35
C VAL A 106 -0.89 6.33 -6.31
N LEU A 107 0.33 6.78 -6.06
CA LEU A 107 0.62 7.85 -5.12
C LEU A 107 -0.07 9.15 -5.54
N PHE A 108 -0.01 9.48 -6.82
CA PHE A 108 -0.65 10.68 -7.36
C PHE A 108 -2.17 10.63 -7.15
N GLU A 109 -2.80 9.50 -7.44
CA GLU A 109 -4.24 9.33 -7.25
C GLU A 109 -4.64 9.45 -5.77
N ARG A 110 -3.84 8.89 -4.87
CA ARG A 110 -4.09 9.01 -3.43
C ARG A 110 -4.03 10.47 -2.98
N LEU A 111 -3.00 11.19 -3.40
CA LEU A 111 -2.84 12.60 -3.04
C LEU A 111 -3.99 13.43 -3.59
N ARG A 112 -4.39 13.19 -4.83
CA ARG A 112 -5.51 13.90 -5.45
C ARG A 112 -6.81 13.65 -4.69
N THR A 113 -7.08 12.42 -4.31
CA THR A 113 -8.27 12.06 -3.54
C THR A 113 -8.27 12.74 -2.17
N MET A 114 -7.12 12.77 -1.50
CA MET A 114 -6.99 13.44 -0.21
C MET A 114 -7.23 14.93 -0.32
N ASN A 115 -6.67 15.58 -1.34
CA ASN A 115 -6.88 17.00 -1.57
C ASN A 115 -8.35 17.33 -1.82
N LEU A 116 -9.03 16.50 -2.59
CA LEU A 116 -10.45 16.68 -2.86
C LEU A 116 -11.28 16.57 -1.57
N LYS A 117 -10.99 15.58 -0.74
CA LYS A 117 -11.66 15.44 0.56
C LYS A 117 -11.45 16.64 1.44
N TYR A 118 -10.23 17.18 1.46
CA TYR A 118 -9.89 18.36 2.24
C TYR A 118 -10.70 19.57 1.78
N LEU A 119 -10.77 19.80 0.48
CA LEU A 119 -11.53 20.90 -0.09
C LEU A 119 -13.02 20.78 0.22
N LEU A 120 -13.58 19.59 0.10
CA LEU A 120 -14.98 19.34 0.42
C LEU A 120 -15.27 19.58 1.90
N ALA A 121 -14.34 19.21 2.79
CA ALA A 121 -14.48 19.46 4.22
C ALA A 121 -14.48 20.95 4.55
N LEU A 122 -13.70 21.75 3.81
CA LEU A 122 -13.66 23.21 4.01
C LEU A 122 -14.96 23.89 3.59
N GLU A 123 -15.71 23.30 2.67
CA GLU A 123 -16.96 23.87 2.16
C GLU A 123 -18.18 23.47 2.99
N SER A 124 -18.04 22.50 3.87
CA SER A 124 -19.16 22.00 4.67
C SER A 124 -19.39 22.76 5.96
#